data_f7779de96f55039b31bbbe30092deee6
#
_entry.id   f7779de96f55039b31bbbe30092deee6
#
_cell.length_a   1.000
_cell.length_b   1.000
_cell.length_c   1.000
_cell.angle_alpha   90.00
_cell.angle_beta   90.00
_cell.angle_gamma   90.00
#
_symmetry.space_group_name_H-M   'P 1'
#
loop_
_entity.id
_entity.type
_entity.pdbx_description
1 polymer ?
#
loop_
_entity_poly.entity_id
_entity_poly.type
_entity_poly.pdbx_seq_one_letter_code
_entity_poly.pdbx_strand_id
1 'polypeptide(L)'
;IRTDAPIDTAEGAYAVGEGNKAEAVRLMQELELHSLIARFGLSDITPAADPERVPAEPLPEAELAALPAEPKGHYLVAARPAVMGKQGVRIVELQPAVWYAVQGKTVFPLESEDLLRLLDNKDVTLDVFDSAPLYARAMAACGWGSSIVWDGKLAAYLLDASASKYNLSELIISYRADAAFTCEKWPDAGALADLFAKMKAEITALEEDSLYNDIEFPLAQVLADMTRIGILVDREGIENFGVKMRSELEDVLTRIHMETGSASFNPNSPKQLGEMLFDTMGLPHGKKTQRGWSTDAETLEALRDYPLVEDILQYRAYQKLNSTY
;
A
#
# COMPACT_ATOMS: atom_id res chain seq x y z
N ILE A 1 0.66 38.90 -1.43
CA ILE A 1 -0.53 38.65 -0.57
C ILE A 1 -1.69 39.35 -1.25
N ARG A 2 -2.76 38.64 -1.53
CA ARG A 2 -3.95 39.19 -2.11
C ARG A 2 -4.82 39.83 -1.02
N THR A 3 -5.11 41.14 -1.16
CA THR A 3 -5.87 41.91 -0.15
C THR A 3 -7.33 42.15 -0.54
N ASP A 4 -7.72 41.67 -1.72
CA ASP A 4 -9.04 41.82 -2.33
C ASP A 4 -9.82 40.50 -2.37
N ALA A 5 -9.44 39.53 -1.55
CA ALA A 5 -10.17 38.27 -1.46
C ALA A 5 -11.60 38.52 -0.97
N PRO A 6 -12.63 37.93 -1.58
CA PRO A 6 -14.02 38.11 -1.14
C PRO A 6 -14.25 37.31 0.15
N ILE A 7 -13.96 37.94 1.29
CA ILE A 7 -14.16 37.34 2.61
C ILE A 7 -15.46 37.93 3.18
N ASP A 8 -16.36 37.07 3.65
CA ASP A 8 -17.52 37.51 4.40
C ASP A 8 -17.06 37.97 5.79
N THR A 9 -17.33 39.24 6.11
CA THR A 9 -16.94 39.85 7.38
C THR A 9 -18.10 39.93 8.39
N ALA A 10 -19.24 39.29 8.10
CA ALA A 10 -20.35 39.25 9.03
C ALA A 10 -19.98 38.45 10.30
N GLU A 11 -20.46 38.92 11.43
CA GLU A 11 -20.26 38.24 12.71
C GLU A 11 -20.84 36.82 12.66
N GLY A 12 -20.02 35.80 12.90
CA GLY A 12 -20.43 34.39 12.82
C GLY A 12 -20.35 33.75 11.45
N ALA A 13 -19.95 34.48 10.39
CA ALA A 13 -19.80 33.90 9.03
C ALA A 13 -18.88 32.67 8.98
N TYR A 14 -17.91 32.59 9.88
CA TYR A 14 -16.95 31.49 10.00
C TYR A 14 -17.07 30.75 11.34
N ALA A 15 -18.25 30.77 11.95
CA ALA A 15 -18.49 29.97 13.17
C ALA A 15 -18.31 28.48 12.86
N VAL A 16 -17.53 27.81 13.70
CA VAL A 16 -17.30 26.36 13.56
C VAL A 16 -18.55 25.62 14.00
N GLY A 17 -19.26 25.03 13.05
CA GLY A 17 -20.39 24.12 13.30
C GLY A 17 -19.94 22.66 13.31
N GLU A 18 -20.89 21.75 13.51
CA GLU A 18 -20.62 20.30 13.45
C GLU A 18 -20.17 19.82 12.05
N GLY A 19 -20.47 20.60 11.01
CA GLY A 19 -20.12 20.29 9.63
C GLY A 19 -20.86 19.05 9.08
N ASN A 20 -20.69 18.80 7.79
CA ASN A 20 -21.16 17.57 7.15
C ASN A 20 -20.01 16.59 7.04
N LYS A 21 -19.91 15.66 7.98
CA LYS A 21 -18.80 14.68 8.04
C LYS A 21 -18.76 13.77 6.81
N ALA A 22 -19.92 13.36 6.29
CA ALA A 22 -20.00 12.49 5.11
C ALA A 22 -19.50 13.21 3.85
N GLU A 23 -19.84 14.49 3.69
CA GLU A 23 -19.33 15.31 2.59
C GLU A 23 -17.84 15.62 2.74
N ALA A 24 -17.37 15.85 3.97
CA ALA A 24 -15.95 16.03 4.23
C ALA A 24 -15.13 14.78 3.84
N VAL A 25 -15.62 13.58 4.15
CA VAL A 25 -14.97 12.32 3.73
C VAL A 25 -14.94 12.22 2.22
N ARG A 26 -16.07 12.50 1.53
CA ARG A 26 -16.14 12.49 0.08
C ARG A 26 -15.09 13.42 -0.56
N LEU A 27 -15.04 14.68 -0.11
CA LEU A 27 -14.09 15.66 -0.61
C LEU A 27 -12.64 15.31 -0.29
N MET A 28 -12.36 14.76 0.90
CA MET A 28 -11.02 14.31 1.26
C MET A 28 -10.56 13.12 0.41
N GLN A 29 -11.46 12.22 0.03
CA GLN A 29 -11.17 11.14 -0.91
C GLN A 29 -10.92 11.66 -2.32
N GLU A 30 -11.77 12.58 -2.82
CA GLU A 30 -11.63 13.20 -4.12
C GLU A 30 -10.32 14.00 -4.27
N LEU A 31 -9.86 14.62 -3.19
CA LEU A 31 -8.60 15.38 -3.14
C LEU A 31 -7.40 14.53 -2.69
N GLU A 32 -7.54 13.21 -2.59
CA GLU A 32 -6.49 12.26 -2.15
C GLU A 32 -5.92 12.54 -0.75
N LEU A 33 -6.68 13.21 0.10
CA LEU A 33 -6.28 13.59 1.46
C LEU A 33 -6.58 12.49 2.50
N HIS A 34 -6.30 11.22 2.16
CA HIS A 34 -6.64 10.05 2.97
C HIS A 34 -6.08 10.09 4.40
N SER A 35 -4.90 10.68 4.59
CA SER A 35 -4.29 10.84 5.92
C SER A 35 -5.12 11.74 6.84
N LEU A 36 -5.88 12.67 6.29
CA LEU A 36 -6.74 13.56 7.06
C LEU A 36 -8.00 12.85 7.56
N ILE A 37 -8.54 11.88 6.80
CA ILE A 37 -9.71 11.09 7.20
C ILE A 37 -9.42 10.39 8.53
N ALA A 38 -8.28 9.69 8.62
CA ALA A 38 -7.85 9.04 9.86
C ALA A 38 -7.57 10.04 10.99
N ARG A 39 -6.88 11.15 10.67
CA ARG A 39 -6.51 12.20 11.64
C ARG A 39 -7.71 12.88 12.28
N PHE A 40 -8.81 13.04 11.53
CA PHE A 40 -10.05 13.63 12.02
C PHE A 40 -11.04 12.61 12.59
N GLY A 41 -10.66 11.32 12.67
CA GLY A 41 -11.51 10.26 13.20
C GLY A 41 -12.76 9.98 12.35
N LEU A 42 -12.62 10.14 11.03
CA LEU A 42 -13.72 9.98 10.06
C LEU A 42 -13.68 8.64 9.32
N SER A 43 -12.82 7.71 9.73
CA SER A 43 -12.61 6.43 9.05
C SER A 43 -13.86 5.55 8.97
N ASP A 44 -14.77 5.68 9.93
CA ASP A 44 -16.02 4.92 10.00
C ASP A 44 -17.22 5.66 9.37
N ILE A 45 -16.97 6.84 8.79
CA ILE A 45 -18.01 7.64 8.16
C ILE A 45 -18.13 7.24 6.69
N THR A 46 -19.32 6.81 6.29
CA THR A 46 -19.63 6.60 4.86
C THR A 46 -19.63 7.95 4.14
N PRO A 47 -18.87 8.12 3.04
CA PRO A 47 -18.85 9.35 2.27
C PRO A 47 -20.26 9.69 1.75
N ALA A 48 -20.56 10.98 1.62
CA ALA A 48 -21.80 11.43 0.98
C ALA A 48 -21.82 10.96 -0.49
N ALA A 49 -23.01 10.66 -0.98
CA ALA A 49 -23.20 10.42 -2.40
C ALA A 49 -22.81 11.68 -3.20
N ASP A 50 -22.11 11.52 -4.30
CA ASP A 50 -21.78 12.61 -5.21
C ASP A 50 -23.10 13.15 -5.79
N PRO A 51 -23.44 14.45 -5.59
CA PRO A 51 -24.70 15.03 -6.09
C PRO A 51 -24.81 14.99 -7.61
N GLU A 52 -23.68 14.90 -8.34
CA GLU A 52 -23.68 14.73 -9.78
C GLU A 52 -23.92 13.27 -10.22
N ARG A 53 -23.92 12.33 -9.27
CA ARG A 53 -23.98 10.87 -9.47
C ARG A 53 -25.20 10.18 -8.90
N VAL A 54 -26.19 10.91 -8.40
CA VAL A 54 -27.42 10.27 -7.92
C VAL A 54 -28.07 9.53 -9.08
N PRO A 55 -28.10 8.19 -9.11
CA PRO A 55 -28.79 7.46 -10.15
C PRO A 55 -30.27 7.90 -10.13
N ALA A 56 -30.84 8.14 -11.29
CA ALA A 56 -32.26 8.51 -11.41
C ALA A 56 -33.20 7.40 -10.90
N GLU A 57 -32.70 6.17 -10.85
CA GLU A 57 -33.40 4.98 -10.37
C GLU A 57 -32.47 4.13 -9.47
N PRO A 58 -33.01 3.41 -8.47
CA PRO A 58 -32.21 2.49 -7.67
C PRO A 58 -31.57 1.42 -8.55
N LEU A 59 -30.26 1.19 -8.32
CA LEU A 59 -29.53 0.16 -9.05
C LEU A 59 -30.12 -1.24 -8.74
N PRO A 60 -30.17 -2.13 -9.72
CA PRO A 60 -30.60 -3.51 -9.47
C PRO A 60 -29.61 -4.22 -8.55
N GLU A 61 -30.11 -5.16 -7.75
CA GLU A 61 -29.29 -6.04 -6.97
C GLU A 61 -28.64 -7.12 -7.85
N ALA A 62 -27.42 -7.53 -7.53
CA ALA A 62 -26.73 -8.60 -8.21
C ALA A 62 -27.41 -9.97 -8.00
N GLU A 63 -27.40 -10.78 -9.01
CA GLU A 63 -27.68 -12.20 -8.87
C GLU A 63 -26.44 -12.92 -8.33
N LEU A 64 -26.59 -13.66 -7.23
CA LEU A 64 -25.54 -14.52 -6.70
C LEU A 64 -25.76 -15.95 -7.20
N ALA A 65 -24.78 -16.52 -7.89
CA ALA A 65 -24.84 -17.87 -8.43
C ALA A 65 -23.54 -18.65 -8.17
N ALA A 66 -23.62 -19.97 -8.23
CA ALA A 66 -22.43 -20.81 -8.32
C ALA A 66 -21.82 -20.71 -9.72
N LEU A 67 -20.47 -20.80 -9.81
CA LEU A 67 -19.80 -20.83 -11.10
C LEU A 67 -20.30 -22.05 -11.91
N PRO A 68 -20.66 -21.88 -13.21
CA PRO A 68 -21.08 -23.02 -14.06
C PRO A 68 -20.02 -24.12 -14.10
N ALA A 69 -20.45 -25.38 -14.27
CA ALA A 69 -19.53 -26.49 -14.40
C ALA A 69 -18.58 -26.34 -15.60
N GLU A 70 -19.07 -25.76 -16.69
CA GLU A 70 -18.30 -25.37 -17.88
C GLU A 70 -18.42 -23.88 -18.10
N PRO A 71 -17.56 -23.05 -17.44
CA PRO A 71 -17.61 -21.62 -17.61
C PRO A 71 -17.14 -21.22 -19.00
N LYS A 72 -17.79 -20.21 -19.61
CA LYS A 72 -17.49 -19.70 -20.96
C LYS A 72 -17.62 -18.18 -21.00
N GLY A 73 -16.85 -17.57 -21.89
CA GLY A 73 -16.92 -16.16 -22.17
C GLY A 73 -16.01 -15.30 -21.28
N HIS A 74 -16.38 -14.07 -21.09
CA HIS A 74 -15.56 -13.07 -20.40
C HIS A 74 -16.04 -12.84 -18.97
N TYR A 75 -15.11 -12.87 -18.02
CA TYR A 75 -15.36 -12.60 -16.60
C TYR A 75 -14.43 -11.50 -16.09
N LEU A 76 -14.94 -10.69 -15.19
CA LEU A 76 -14.15 -9.77 -14.37
C LEU A 76 -13.87 -10.44 -13.03
N VAL A 77 -12.62 -10.50 -12.61
CA VAL A 77 -12.24 -11.21 -11.38
C VAL A 77 -11.53 -10.24 -10.42
N ALA A 78 -12.01 -10.21 -9.20
CA ALA A 78 -11.37 -9.46 -8.14
C ALA A 78 -11.45 -10.22 -6.80
N ALA A 79 -10.78 -9.68 -5.79
CA ALA A 79 -10.81 -10.24 -4.45
C ALA A 79 -10.97 -9.17 -3.38
N ARG A 80 -11.64 -9.51 -2.29
CA ARG A 80 -11.40 -8.84 -1.02
C ARG A 80 -10.05 -9.34 -0.52
N PRO A 81 -9.05 -8.45 -0.30
CA PRO A 81 -7.69 -8.86 0.04
C PRO A 81 -7.63 -9.60 1.37
N ALA A 82 -6.60 -10.42 1.53
CA ALA A 82 -6.29 -11.08 2.78
C ALA A 82 -5.98 -10.05 3.88
N VAL A 83 -6.42 -10.35 5.10
CA VAL A 83 -6.05 -9.55 6.27
C VAL A 83 -4.76 -10.13 6.86
N MET A 84 -3.70 -9.33 6.83
CA MET A 84 -2.40 -9.70 7.36
C MET A 84 -2.20 -9.09 8.75
N GLY A 85 -1.57 -9.82 9.65
CA GLY A 85 -1.26 -9.36 11.00
C GLY A 85 0.13 -9.77 11.43
N LYS A 86 0.60 -9.21 12.56
CA LYS A 86 1.89 -9.58 13.16
C LYS A 86 1.67 -10.50 14.35
N GLN A 87 2.40 -11.61 14.38
CA GLN A 87 2.51 -12.49 15.52
C GLN A 87 3.99 -12.57 15.94
N GLY A 88 4.38 -11.72 16.87
CA GLY A 88 5.79 -11.45 17.17
C GLY A 88 6.49 -10.79 15.97
N VAL A 89 7.56 -11.41 15.46
CA VAL A 89 8.29 -10.96 14.27
C VAL A 89 7.71 -11.51 12.96
N ARG A 90 6.75 -12.42 13.02
CA ARG A 90 6.16 -13.06 11.83
C ARG A 90 4.95 -12.27 11.34
N ILE A 91 4.88 -12.09 10.01
CA ILE A 91 3.65 -11.67 9.35
C ILE A 91 2.84 -12.93 9.08
N VAL A 92 1.59 -12.95 9.53
CA VAL A 92 0.68 -14.10 9.39
C VAL A 92 -0.62 -13.64 8.71
N GLU A 93 -1.19 -14.53 7.91
CA GLU A 93 -2.50 -14.33 7.33
C GLU A 93 -3.56 -14.60 8.39
N LEU A 94 -4.34 -13.58 8.75
CA LEU A 94 -5.43 -13.67 9.72
C LEU A 94 -6.75 -14.07 9.06
N GLN A 95 -6.99 -13.58 7.84
CA GLN A 95 -8.12 -13.94 7.01
C GLN A 95 -7.65 -14.08 5.57
N PRO A 96 -8.03 -15.17 4.87
CA PRO A 96 -7.65 -15.38 3.48
C PRO A 96 -8.35 -14.39 2.55
N ALA A 97 -7.77 -14.19 1.38
CA ALA A 97 -8.42 -13.47 0.31
C ALA A 97 -9.69 -14.20 -0.14
N VAL A 98 -10.78 -13.47 -0.33
CA VAL A 98 -12.05 -14.02 -0.82
C VAL A 98 -12.27 -13.51 -2.24
N TRP A 99 -12.27 -14.44 -3.18
CA TRP A 99 -12.37 -14.17 -4.61
C TRP A 99 -13.81 -14.19 -5.10
N TYR A 100 -14.07 -13.41 -6.14
CA TYR A 100 -15.32 -13.45 -6.89
C TYR A 100 -15.08 -13.14 -8.36
N ALA A 101 -15.98 -13.65 -9.21
CA ALA A 101 -16.06 -13.30 -10.62
C ALA A 101 -17.38 -12.60 -10.91
N VAL A 102 -17.37 -11.76 -11.95
CA VAL A 102 -18.56 -11.04 -12.43
C VAL A 102 -18.74 -11.32 -13.91
N GLN A 103 -19.96 -11.69 -14.30
CA GLN A 103 -20.36 -11.75 -15.71
C GLN A 103 -21.75 -11.11 -15.84
N GLY A 104 -21.82 -9.99 -16.56
CA GLY A 104 -23.04 -9.20 -16.63
C GLY A 104 -23.43 -8.64 -15.26
N LYS A 105 -24.56 -9.04 -14.72
CA LYS A 105 -25.07 -8.69 -13.37
C LYS A 105 -24.97 -9.84 -12.36
N THR A 106 -24.38 -10.94 -12.76
CA THR A 106 -24.23 -12.13 -11.90
C THR A 106 -22.85 -12.11 -11.26
N VAL A 107 -22.81 -12.32 -9.94
CA VAL A 107 -21.59 -12.43 -9.14
C VAL A 107 -21.44 -13.88 -8.67
N PHE A 108 -20.28 -14.45 -8.92
CA PHE A 108 -19.91 -15.81 -8.58
C PHE A 108 -18.89 -15.78 -7.45
N PRO A 109 -19.24 -16.20 -6.22
CA PRO A 109 -18.25 -16.50 -5.20
C PRO A 109 -17.32 -17.61 -5.70
N LEU A 110 -16.00 -17.42 -5.54
CA LEU A 110 -15.02 -18.37 -6.05
C LEU A 110 -14.26 -19.05 -4.91
N GLU A 111 -14.30 -20.35 -4.88
CA GLU A 111 -13.37 -21.16 -4.12
C GLU A 111 -12.09 -21.42 -4.92
N SER A 112 -11.09 -22.04 -4.30
CA SER A 112 -9.79 -22.30 -4.96
C SER A 112 -9.94 -23.15 -6.22
N GLU A 113 -10.85 -24.12 -6.23
CA GLU A 113 -11.12 -25.00 -7.37
C GLU A 113 -11.80 -24.24 -8.51
N ASP A 114 -12.73 -23.34 -8.20
CA ASP A 114 -13.39 -22.49 -9.17
C ASP A 114 -12.42 -21.56 -9.88
N LEU A 115 -11.49 -20.97 -9.13
CA LEU A 115 -10.41 -20.15 -9.70
C LEU A 115 -9.57 -20.95 -10.70
N LEU A 116 -9.17 -22.18 -10.35
CA LEU A 116 -8.39 -23.01 -11.25
C LEU A 116 -9.16 -23.38 -12.51
N ARG A 117 -10.47 -23.66 -12.40
CA ARG A 117 -11.34 -23.92 -13.57
C ARG A 117 -11.45 -22.71 -14.49
N LEU A 118 -11.39 -21.48 -13.98
CA LEU A 118 -11.35 -20.27 -14.81
C LEU A 118 -9.97 -20.09 -15.44
N LEU A 119 -8.88 -20.25 -14.66
CA LEU A 119 -7.52 -19.98 -15.10
C LEU A 119 -7.00 -20.97 -16.16
N ASP A 120 -7.47 -22.20 -16.16
CA ASP A 120 -7.08 -23.27 -17.10
C ASP A 120 -8.10 -23.51 -18.22
N ASN A 121 -8.99 -22.55 -18.47
CA ASN A 121 -10.06 -22.70 -19.44
C ASN A 121 -9.82 -21.82 -20.68
N LYS A 122 -9.65 -22.46 -21.86
CA LYS A 122 -9.42 -21.77 -23.13
C LYS A 122 -10.65 -21.05 -23.68
N ASP A 123 -11.84 -21.41 -23.21
CA ASP A 123 -13.12 -20.78 -23.60
C ASP A 123 -13.46 -19.58 -22.72
N VAL A 124 -12.56 -19.20 -21.81
CA VAL A 124 -12.72 -18.11 -20.86
C VAL A 124 -11.63 -17.05 -21.08
N THR A 125 -12.02 -15.79 -20.96
CA THR A 125 -11.08 -14.67 -20.84
C THR A 125 -11.35 -13.90 -19.54
N LEU A 126 -10.30 -13.46 -18.86
CA LEU A 126 -10.37 -12.80 -17.56
C LEU A 126 -9.71 -11.43 -17.61
N ASP A 127 -10.49 -10.39 -17.31
CA ASP A 127 -9.94 -9.16 -16.81
C ASP A 127 -9.89 -9.25 -15.29
N VAL A 128 -8.72 -9.09 -14.71
CA VAL A 128 -8.52 -9.28 -13.27
C VAL A 128 -8.10 -8.00 -12.58
N PHE A 129 -8.35 -7.92 -11.29
CA PHE A 129 -7.68 -6.94 -10.44
C PHE A 129 -6.64 -7.67 -9.59
N ASP A 130 -5.34 -7.47 -9.86
CA ASP A 130 -4.19 -8.15 -9.26
C ASP A 130 -3.99 -9.59 -9.76
N SER A 131 -3.29 -9.73 -10.86
CA SER A 131 -3.00 -11.02 -11.49
C SER A 131 -1.92 -11.84 -10.77
N ALA A 132 -1.03 -11.21 -9.99
CA ALA A 132 0.11 -11.89 -9.39
C ALA A 132 -0.27 -13.10 -8.51
N PRO A 133 -1.24 -13.02 -7.58
CA PRO A 133 -1.66 -14.18 -6.80
C PRO A 133 -2.39 -15.24 -7.65
N LEU A 134 -3.01 -14.86 -8.77
CA LEU A 134 -3.66 -15.78 -9.70
C LEU A 134 -2.64 -16.56 -10.50
N TYR A 135 -1.61 -15.90 -11.04
CA TYR A 135 -0.50 -16.56 -11.72
C TYR A 135 0.23 -17.55 -10.81
N ALA A 136 0.51 -17.18 -9.58
CA ALA A 136 1.15 -18.08 -8.62
C ALA A 136 0.33 -19.36 -8.37
N ARG A 137 -1.02 -19.25 -8.32
CA ARG A 137 -1.91 -20.40 -8.18
C ARG A 137 -1.99 -21.23 -9.46
N ALA A 138 -2.14 -20.58 -10.62
CA ALA A 138 -2.21 -21.26 -11.91
C ALA A 138 -0.94 -22.06 -12.19
N MET A 139 0.23 -21.47 -12.00
CA MET A 139 1.54 -22.12 -12.21
C MET A 139 1.76 -23.33 -11.30
N ALA A 140 1.23 -23.30 -10.08
CA ALA A 140 1.34 -24.40 -9.14
C ALA A 140 0.46 -25.61 -9.52
N ALA A 141 -0.65 -25.39 -10.23
CA ALA A 141 -1.69 -26.38 -10.46
C ALA A 141 -1.84 -26.82 -11.93
N CYS A 142 -1.81 -25.90 -12.89
CA CYS A 142 -2.19 -26.16 -14.28
C CYS A 142 -1.30 -25.46 -15.33
N GLY A 143 -0.34 -24.65 -14.93
CA GLY A 143 0.50 -23.90 -15.86
C GLY A 143 0.21 -22.41 -15.87
N TRP A 144 0.48 -21.72 -16.99
CA TRP A 144 0.63 -20.26 -17.05
C TRP A 144 -0.67 -19.43 -16.91
N GLY A 145 -1.85 -20.02 -16.72
CA GLY A 145 -3.09 -19.26 -16.56
C GLY A 145 -3.42 -18.38 -17.78
N SER A 146 -3.48 -19.01 -18.95
CA SER A 146 -3.63 -18.34 -20.26
C SER A 146 -4.95 -17.58 -20.45
N SER A 147 -5.90 -17.70 -19.52
CA SER A 147 -7.20 -17.03 -19.57
C SER A 147 -7.12 -15.55 -19.18
N ILE A 148 -6.08 -15.12 -18.44
CA ILE A 148 -5.93 -13.73 -18.03
C ILE A 148 -5.47 -12.91 -19.22
N VAL A 149 -6.23 -11.88 -19.58
CA VAL A 149 -5.95 -11.01 -20.72
C VAL A 149 -5.73 -9.56 -20.33
N TRP A 150 -6.03 -9.19 -19.06
CA TRP A 150 -5.83 -7.84 -18.55
C TRP A 150 -5.75 -7.82 -17.02
N ASP A 151 -4.98 -6.85 -16.46
CA ASP A 151 -4.78 -6.63 -15.03
C ASP A 151 -4.97 -5.16 -14.67
N GLY A 152 -6.03 -4.85 -13.90
CA GLY A 152 -6.36 -3.49 -13.49
C GLY A 152 -5.39 -2.87 -12.49
N LYS A 153 -4.76 -3.67 -11.64
CA LYS A 153 -3.76 -3.15 -10.69
C LYS A 153 -2.46 -2.77 -11.38
N LEU A 154 -2.06 -3.54 -12.39
CA LEU A 154 -0.92 -3.22 -13.23
C LEU A 154 -1.18 -1.97 -14.07
N ALA A 155 -2.39 -1.84 -14.61
CA ALA A 155 -2.83 -0.64 -15.31
C ALA A 155 -2.80 0.59 -14.38
N ALA A 156 -3.29 0.47 -13.15
CA ALA A 156 -3.22 1.56 -12.17
C ALA A 156 -1.78 1.97 -11.84
N TYR A 157 -0.86 1.01 -11.76
CA TYR A 157 0.56 1.30 -11.58
C TYR A 157 1.15 2.07 -12.77
N LEU A 158 0.80 1.69 -13.99
CA LEU A 158 1.28 2.37 -15.18
C LEU A 158 0.76 3.83 -15.24
N LEU A 159 -0.53 4.03 -14.97
CA LEU A 159 -1.21 5.33 -15.04
C LEU A 159 -0.77 6.30 -13.90
N ASP A 160 -0.40 5.78 -12.74
CA ASP A 160 0.17 6.57 -11.62
C ASP A 160 1.23 5.78 -10.86
N ALA A 161 2.46 5.77 -11.38
CA ALA A 161 3.60 5.10 -10.73
C ALA A 161 4.05 5.78 -9.41
N SER A 162 3.53 6.96 -9.09
CA SER A 162 3.86 7.68 -7.84
C SER A 162 3.05 7.22 -6.64
N ALA A 163 1.93 6.56 -6.85
CA ALA A 163 1.09 6.06 -5.78
C ALA A 163 1.79 4.95 -4.98
N SER A 164 1.63 4.96 -3.67
CA SER A 164 2.24 3.97 -2.78
C SER A 164 1.43 2.67 -2.68
N LYS A 165 0.16 2.70 -3.08
CA LYS A 165 -0.78 1.57 -3.03
C LYS A 165 -1.85 1.71 -4.10
N TYR A 166 -2.35 0.57 -4.56
CA TYR A 166 -3.41 0.46 -5.55
C TYR A 166 -4.53 -0.41 -4.98
N ASN A 167 -5.49 0.22 -4.30
CA ASN A 167 -6.65 -0.44 -3.70
C ASN A 167 -7.86 -0.32 -4.64
N LEU A 168 -8.57 -1.42 -4.87
CA LEU A 168 -9.71 -1.44 -5.77
C LEU A 168 -10.78 -0.39 -5.44
N SER A 169 -11.19 -0.31 -4.17
CA SER A 169 -12.23 0.63 -3.74
C SER A 169 -11.80 2.10 -3.88
N GLU A 170 -10.51 2.40 -3.63
CA GLU A 170 -9.96 3.76 -3.82
C GLU A 170 -9.91 4.13 -5.31
N LEU A 171 -9.55 3.20 -6.18
CA LEU A 171 -9.54 3.39 -7.63
C LEU A 171 -10.97 3.60 -8.19
N ILE A 172 -11.96 2.84 -7.71
CA ILE A 172 -13.36 3.05 -8.08
C ILE A 172 -13.80 4.48 -7.80
N ILE A 173 -13.40 5.02 -6.64
CA ILE A 173 -13.73 6.40 -6.24
C ILE A 173 -12.97 7.41 -7.11
N SER A 174 -11.64 7.27 -7.26
CA SER A 174 -10.81 8.23 -8.01
C SER A 174 -11.17 8.29 -9.48
N TYR A 175 -11.47 7.13 -10.09
CA TYR A 175 -11.96 7.04 -11.48
C TYR A 175 -13.44 7.36 -11.62
N ARG A 176 -14.14 7.62 -10.51
CA ARG A 176 -15.60 7.80 -10.53
C ARG A 176 -16.28 6.69 -11.34
N ALA A 177 -15.90 5.43 -11.07
CA ALA A 177 -16.43 4.29 -11.79
C ALA A 177 -17.89 4.03 -11.42
N ASP A 178 -18.79 3.96 -12.44
CA ASP A 178 -20.22 3.79 -12.23
C ASP A 178 -20.57 2.33 -11.99
N ALA A 179 -21.34 2.09 -10.93
CA ALA A 179 -21.85 0.75 -10.66
C ALA A 179 -23.07 0.44 -11.55
N ALA A 180 -23.07 -0.70 -12.22
CA ALA A 180 -24.20 -1.20 -13.00
C ALA A 180 -25.23 -1.93 -12.13
N PHE A 181 -24.85 -2.36 -10.92
CA PHE A 181 -25.67 -3.06 -9.93
C PHE A 181 -25.07 -2.92 -8.53
N THR A 182 -25.84 -3.25 -7.51
CA THR A 182 -25.37 -3.33 -6.10
C THR A 182 -25.16 -4.79 -5.70
N CYS A 183 -24.17 -5.04 -4.83
CA CYS A 183 -23.95 -6.34 -4.22
C CYS A 183 -23.47 -6.15 -2.77
N GLU A 184 -24.27 -6.56 -1.80
CA GLU A 184 -23.94 -6.38 -0.37
C GLU A 184 -22.65 -7.08 0.01
N LYS A 185 -22.43 -8.29 -0.47
CA LYS A 185 -21.24 -9.10 -0.14
C LYS A 185 -19.96 -8.57 -0.79
N TRP A 186 -20.06 -8.01 -1.99
CA TRP A 186 -18.94 -7.42 -2.76
C TRP A 186 -19.35 -6.07 -3.35
N PRO A 187 -19.27 -4.99 -2.55
CA PRO A 187 -19.72 -3.65 -2.98
C PRO A 187 -19.04 -3.12 -4.25
N ASP A 188 -17.79 -3.53 -4.48
CA ASP A 188 -16.98 -3.10 -5.62
C ASP A 188 -17.38 -3.80 -6.94
N ALA A 189 -18.09 -4.94 -6.86
CA ALA A 189 -18.39 -5.80 -8.02
C ALA A 189 -19.13 -5.09 -9.15
N GLY A 190 -20.08 -4.22 -8.81
CA GLY A 190 -20.89 -3.49 -9.79
C GLY A 190 -20.13 -2.46 -10.60
N ALA A 191 -19.01 -1.94 -10.08
CA ALA A 191 -18.23 -0.89 -10.69
C ALA A 191 -17.01 -1.40 -11.50
N LEU A 192 -16.68 -2.69 -11.42
CA LEU A 192 -15.49 -3.26 -12.07
C LEU A 192 -15.45 -2.99 -13.58
N ALA A 193 -16.58 -3.19 -14.26
CA ALA A 193 -16.64 -3.05 -15.73
C ALA A 193 -16.32 -1.64 -16.17
N ASP A 194 -16.90 -0.64 -15.50
CA ASP A 194 -16.68 0.75 -15.84
C ASP A 194 -15.27 1.23 -15.46
N LEU A 195 -14.78 0.81 -14.30
CA LEU A 195 -13.40 1.07 -13.89
C LEU A 195 -12.41 0.56 -14.93
N PHE A 196 -12.51 -0.70 -15.32
CA PHE A 196 -11.58 -1.31 -16.26
C PHE A 196 -11.69 -0.68 -17.65
N ALA A 197 -12.90 -0.32 -18.08
CA ALA A 197 -13.09 0.39 -19.34
C ALA A 197 -12.43 1.77 -19.34
N LYS A 198 -12.57 2.54 -18.27
CA LYS A 198 -11.94 3.86 -18.11
C LYS A 198 -10.41 3.76 -18.10
N MET A 199 -9.84 2.82 -17.35
CA MET A 199 -8.40 2.62 -17.31
C MET A 199 -7.83 2.19 -18.66
N LYS A 200 -8.50 1.29 -19.39
CA LYS A 200 -8.12 0.90 -20.75
C LYS A 200 -8.14 2.11 -21.70
N ALA A 201 -9.18 2.92 -21.63
CA ALA A 201 -9.30 4.13 -22.46
C ALA A 201 -8.19 5.15 -22.16
N GLU A 202 -7.79 5.29 -20.89
CA GLU A 202 -6.73 6.22 -20.49
C GLU A 202 -5.34 5.74 -20.96
N ILE A 203 -5.01 4.43 -20.82
CA ILE A 203 -3.78 3.84 -21.38
C ILE A 203 -3.70 4.13 -22.89
N THR A 204 -4.80 3.92 -23.63
CA THR A 204 -4.86 4.21 -25.07
C THR A 204 -4.72 5.70 -25.36
N ALA A 205 -5.34 6.57 -24.56
CA ALA A 205 -5.23 8.03 -24.73
C ALA A 205 -3.80 8.55 -24.46
N LEU A 206 -3.04 7.88 -23.61
CA LEU A 206 -1.63 8.17 -23.33
C LEU A 206 -0.65 7.47 -24.30
N GLU A 207 -1.16 6.71 -25.27
CA GLU A 207 -0.36 5.93 -26.24
C GLU A 207 0.53 4.87 -25.56
N GLU A 208 0.11 4.34 -24.41
CA GLU A 208 0.88 3.38 -23.58
C GLU A 208 0.47 1.92 -23.82
N ASP A 209 -0.38 1.63 -24.81
CA ASP A 209 -0.86 0.27 -25.11
C ASP A 209 0.29 -0.72 -25.34
N SER A 210 1.35 -0.32 -26.07
CA SER A 210 2.49 -1.21 -26.31
C SER A 210 3.32 -1.42 -25.04
N LEU A 211 3.50 -0.40 -24.21
CA LEU A 211 4.18 -0.55 -22.91
C LEU A 211 3.41 -1.54 -22.03
N TYR A 212 2.10 -1.39 -21.96
CA TYR A 212 1.26 -2.28 -21.17
C TYR A 212 1.27 -3.72 -21.72
N ASN A 213 0.95 -3.92 -23.01
CA ASN A 213 0.70 -5.23 -23.58
C ASN A 213 1.99 -6.01 -23.90
N ASP A 214 3.06 -5.34 -24.32
CA ASP A 214 4.28 -6.00 -24.81
C ASP A 214 5.37 -6.12 -23.72
N ILE A 215 5.27 -5.32 -22.64
CA ILE A 215 6.29 -5.27 -21.59
C ILE A 215 5.69 -5.61 -20.24
N GLU A 216 4.83 -4.74 -19.67
CA GLU A 216 4.40 -4.82 -18.28
C GLU A 216 3.52 -6.05 -18.00
N PHE A 217 2.54 -6.31 -18.85
CA PHE A 217 1.63 -7.42 -18.66
C PHE A 217 2.32 -8.79 -18.79
N PRO A 218 3.17 -9.06 -19.81
CA PRO A 218 3.98 -10.29 -19.85
C PRO A 218 4.97 -10.41 -18.69
N LEU A 219 5.57 -9.29 -18.25
CA LEU A 219 6.51 -9.26 -17.15
C LEU A 219 5.85 -9.71 -15.83
N ALA A 220 4.57 -9.38 -15.62
CA ALA A 220 3.84 -9.80 -14.43
C ALA A 220 3.83 -11.32 -14.23
N GLN A 221 3.72 -12.10 -15.31
CA GLN A 221 3.82 -13.56 -15.26
C GLN A 221 5.22 -14.01 -14.81
N VAL A 222 6.27 -13.43 -15.40
CA VAL A 222 7.65 -13.76 -15.09
C VAL A 222 7.95 -13.46 -13.61
N LEU A 223 7.53 -12.30 -13.12
CA LEU A 223 7.71 -11.92 -11.73
C LEU A 223 6.94 -12.81 -10.76
N ALA A 224 5.73 -13.24 -11.13
CA ALA A 224 4.95 -14.19 -10.35
C ALA A 224 5.65 -15.57 -10.26
N ASP A 225 6.25 -16.06 -11.36
CA ASP A 225 7.01 -17.30 -11.37
C ASP A 225 8.31 -17.19 -10.56
N MET A 226 9.05 -16.10 -10.71
CA MET A 226 10.22 -15.82 -9.87
C MET A 226 9.87 -15.81 -8.38
N THR A 227 8.73 -15.21 -8.01
CA THR A 227 8.24 -15.20 -6.63
C THR A 227 7.87 -16.59 -6.14
N ARG A 228 7.26 -17.41 -6.98
CA ARG A 228 6.91 -18.80 -6.68
C ARG A 228 8.13 -19.69 -6.50
N ILE A 229 9.11 -19.56 -7.38
CA ILE A 229 10.39 -20.30 -7.28
C ILE A 229 11.17 -19.86 -6.06
N GLY A 230 11.21 -18.55 -5.80
CA GLY A 230 11.96 -17.95 -4.71
C GLY A 230 13.48 -18.05 -4.94
N ILE A 231 14.22 -17.74 -3.90
CA ILE A 231 15.69 -17.91 -3.84
C ILE A 231 16.04 -18.75 -2.63
N LEU A 232 17.08 -19.58 -2.79
CA LEU A 232 17.60 -20.33 -1.65
C LEU A 232 18.33 -19.37 -0.71
N VAL A 233 17.93 -19.39 0.55
CA VAL A 233 18.50 -18.55 1.60
C VAL A 233 19.13 -19.46 2.66
N ASP A 234 20.37 -19.16 3.04
CA ASP A 234 21.02 -19.78 4.20
C ASP A 234 20.42 -19.20 5.50
N ARG A 235 19.34 -19.84 5.96
CA ARG A 235 18.61 -19.42 7.15
C ARG A 235 19.48 -19.45 8.40
N GLU A 236 20.27 -20.53 8.58
CA GLU A 236 21.13 -20.70 9.74
C GLU A 236 22.23 -19.63 9.77
N GLY A 237 22.83 -19.34 8.61
CA GLY A 237 23.82 -18.27 8.45
C GLY A 237 23.26 -16.91 8.84
N ILE A 238 22.03 -16.58 8.39
CA ILE A 238 21.37 -15.33 8.74
C ILE A 238 21.04 -15.26 10.24
N GLU A 239 20.52 -16.34 10.84
CA GLU A 239 20.21 -16.39 12.27
C GLU A 239 21.47 -16.22 13.11
N ASN A 240 22.58 -16.90 12.77
CA ASN A 240 23.88 -16.78 13.42
C ASN A 240 24.47 -15.37 13.27
N PHE A 241 24.37 -14.78 12.08
CA PHE A 241 24.76 -13.39 11.85
C PHE A 241 23.96 -12.42 12.72
N GLY A 242 22.63 -12.63 12.84
CA GLY A 242 21.78 -11.83 13.71
C GLY A 242 22.14 -11.93 15.20
N VAL A 243 22.54 -13.12 15.68
CA VAL A 243 23.03 -13.30 17.05
C VAL A 243 24.32 -12.51 17.26
N LYS A 244 25.27 -12.63 16.34
CA LYS A 244 26.55 -11.88 16.39
C LYS A 244 26.30 -10.37 16.38
N MET A 245 25.44 -9.86 15.49
CA MET A 245 25.14 -8.43 15.41
C MET A 245 24.49 -7.88 16.69
N ARG A 246 23.63 -8.66 17.37
CA ARG A 246 23.06 -8.25 18.65
C ARG A 246 24.12 -8.16 19.73
N SER A 247 25.02 -9.12 19.82
CA SER A 247 26.14 -9.10 20.77
C SER A 247 27.04 -7.87 20.54
N GLU A 248 27.42 -7.61 19.30
CA GLU A 248 28.24 -6.44 18.97
C GLU A 248 27.50 -5.11 19.26
N LEU A 249 26.19 -5.07 19.02
CA LEU A 249 25.36 -3.91 19.37
C LEU A 249 25.34 -3.63 20.88
N GLU A 250 25.23 -4.68 21.71
CA GLU A 250 25.26 -4.58 23.17
C GLU A 250 26.63 -4.11 23.67
N ASP A 251 27.71 -4.61 23.07
CA ASP A 251 29.09 -4.21 23.41
C ASP A 251 29.31 -2.72 23.09
N VAL A 252 28.90 -2.25 21.90
CA VAL A 252 29.00 -0.83 21.52
C VAL A 252 28.14 0.04 22.45
N LEU A 253 26.92 -0.38 22.74
CA LEU A 253 26.04 0.36 23.66
C LEU A 253 26.65 0.47 25.07
N THR A 254 27.31 -0.59 25.53
CA THR A 254 28.00 -0.60 26.81
C THR A 254 29.15 0.43 26.83
N ARG A 255 29.96 0.50 25.76
CA ARG A 255 31.01 1.54 25.65
C ARG A 255 30.42 2.94 25.65
N ILE A 256 29.36 3.20 24.87
CA ILE A 256 28.66 4.47 24.86
C ILE A 256 28.16 4.85 26.25
N HIS A 257 27.59 3.92 27.02
CA HIS A 257 27.13 4.17 28.37
C HIS A 257 28.28 4.48 29.35
N MET A 258 29.44 3.84 29.16
CA MET A 258 30.64 4.12 29.95
C MET A 258 31.19 5.52 29.64
N GLU A 259 31.30 5.89 28.37
CA GLU A 259 31.82 7.17 27.95
C GLU A 259 30.90 8.35 28.33
N THR A 260 29.59 8.15 28.24
CA THR A 260 28.59 9.17 28.62
C THR A 260 28.34 9.22 30.13
N GLY A 261 28.79 8.22 30.90
CA GLY A 261 28.51 8.09 32.33
C GLY A 261 27.04 7.85 32.66
N SER A 262 26.21 7.47 31.69
CA SER A 262 24.77 7.31 31.85
C SER A 262 24.24 6.05 31.19
N ALA A 263 23.81 5.09 32.01
CA ALA A 263 23.16 3.85 31.55
C ALA A 263 21.77 4.09 30.91
N SER A 264 21.20 5.28 31.06
CA SER A 264 19.92 5.67 30.46
C SER A 264 20.06 6.48 29.16
N PHE A 265 21.29 6.73 28.73
CA PHE A 265 21.55 7.47 27.50
C PHE A 265 21.08 6.65 26.27
N ASN A 266 20.28 7.29 25.42
CA ASN A 266 19.77 6.65 24.21
C ASN A 266 20.43 7.25 22.95
N PRO A 267 21.35 6.50 22.28
CA PRO A 267 22.04 6.97 21.07
C PRO A 267 21.09 7.24 19.88
N ASN A 268 19.87 6.72 19.91
CA ASN A 268 18.83 6.96 18.90
C ASN A 268 18.01 8.21 19.18
N SER A 269 18.19 8.89 20.32
CA SER A 269 17.51 10.14 20.63
C SER A 269 18.30 11.34 20.11
N PRO A 270 17.85 12.03 19.05
CA PRO A 270 18.57 13.20 18.52
C PRO A 270 18.76 14.30 19.58
N LYS A 271 17.80 14.43 20.50
CA LYS A 271 17.86 15.41 21.58
C LYS A 271 18.97 15.08 22.57
N GLN A 272 18.98 13.87 23.15
CA GLN A 272 20.00 13.46 24.11
C GLN A 272 21.39 13.47 23.49
N LEU A 273 21.47 13.02 22.23
CA LEU A 273 22.73 13.03 21.50
C LEU A 273 23.25 14.44 21.23
N GLY A 274 22.40 15.38 20.83
CA GLY A 274 22.78 16.77 20.63
C GLY A 274 23.23 17.42 21.92
N GLU A 275 22.52 17.24 23.04
CA GLU A 275 22.90 17.74 24.38
C GLU A 275 24.26 17.14 24.83
N MET A 276 24.50 15.85 24.60
CA MET A 276 25.75 15.21 24.96
C MET A 276 26.92 15.74 24.13
N LEU A 277 26.82 15.68 22.81
CA LEU A 277 27.95 16.06 21.94
C LEU A 277 28.26 17.54 21.94
N PHE A 278 27.22 18.40 21.89
CA PHE A 278 27.43 19.83 21.68
C PHE A 278 27.39 20.66 22.95
N ASP A 279 26.51 20.30 23.90
CA ASP A 279 26.37 21.08 25.13
C ASP A 279 27.30 20.57 26.25
N THR A 280 27.47 19.23 26.36
CA THR A 280 28.31 18.63 27.43
C THR A 280 29.78 18.50 27.02
N MET A 281 30.04 17.92 25.83
CA MET A 281 31.40 17.69 25.33
C MET A 281 31.96 18.90 24.58
N GLY A 282 31.12 19.88 24.17
CA GLY A 282 31.54 21.12 23.49
C GLY A 282 32.09 20.86 22.09
N LEU A 283 31.66 19.80 21.40
CA LEU A 283 32.12 19.50 20.05
C LEU A 283 31.64 20.55 19.04
N PRO A 284 32.34 20.72 17.92
CA PRO A 284 31.91 21.64 16.87
C PRO A 284 30.52 21.22 16.34
N HIS A 285 29.55 22.14 16.41
CA HIS A 285 28.20 21.88 15.92
C HIS A 285 27.99 22.40 14.50
N GLY A 286 27.19 21.65 13.71
CA GLY A 286 26.80 22.04 12.36
C GLY A 286 25.49 22.82 12.32
N LYS A 287 24.55 22.39 11.47
CA LYS A 287 23.24 23.02 11.25
C LYS A 287 22.34 22.93 12.48
N LYS A 288 21.67 24.03 12.83
CA LYS A 288 20.62 24.05 13.85
C LYS A 288 19.28 23.76 13.22
N THR A 289 18.53 22.81 13.81
CA THR A 289 17.17 22.44 13.40
C THR A 289 16.15 23.01 14.38
N GLN A 290 14.87 22.92 14.08
CA GLN A 290 13.78 23.31 15.01
C GLN A 290 13.82 22.53 16.35
N ARG A 291 14.46 21.36 16.37
CA ARG A 291 14.52 20.44 17.53
C ARG A 291 15.88 20.45 18.25
N GLY A 292 16.79 21.35 17.89
CA GLY A 292 18.15 21.41 18.41
C GLY A 292 19.21 21.26 17.31
N TRP A 293 20.42 20.92 17.67
CA TRP A 293 21.54 20.70 16.75
C TRP A 293 21.30 19.43 15.93
N SER A 294 21.66 19.45 14.63
CA SER A 294 21.57 18.25 13.81
C SER A 294 22.53 17.17 14.29
N THR A 295 22.03 15.94 14.36
CA THR A 295 22.79 14.73 14.64
C THR A 295 22.59 13.73 13.50
N ASP A 296 22.45 14.23 12.26
CA ASP A 296 22.37 13.41 11.06
C ASP A 296 23.71 12.73 10.75
N ALA A 297 23.66 11.80 9.78
CA ALA A 297 24.85 11.02 9.44
C ALA A 297 26.01 11.91 8.94
N GLU A 298 25.70 12.97 8.19
CA GLU A 298 26.73 13.89 7.67
C GLU A 298 27.44 14.65 8.80
N THR A 299 26.65 15.16 9.76
CA THR A 299 27.20 15.87 10.94
C THR A 299 28.04 14.95 11.81
N LEU A 300 27.58 13.73 12.06
CA LEU A 300 28.35 12.77 12.88
C LEU A 300 29.59 12.25 12.16
N GLU A 301 29.53 12.03 10.84
CA GLU A 301 30.68 11.61 10.05
C GLU A 301 31.81 12.65 10.07
N ALA A 302 31.47 13.94 10.06
CA ALA A 302 32.45 15.04 10.23
C ALA A 302 33.13 15.06 11.59
N LEU A 303 32.56 14.38 12.59
CA LEU A 303 33.07 14.27 13.95
C LEU A 303 33.58 12.87 14.30
N ARG A 304 33.82 12.01 13.31
CA ARG A 304 34.21 10.61 13.49
C ARG A 304 35.48 10.40 14.32
N ASP A 305 36.39 11.37 14.32
CA ASP A 305 37.64 11.29 15.07
C ASP A 305 37.46 11.30 16.60
N TYR A 306 36.27 11.58 17.07
CA TYR A 306 35.91 11.48 18.49
C TYR A 306 35.40 10.07 18.82
N PRO A 307 36.00 9.34 19.81
CA PRO A 307 35.66 7.96 20.12
C PRO A 307 34.16 7.71 20.32
N LEU A 308 33.49 8.55 21.12
CA LEU A 308 32.05 8.46 21.35
C LEU A 308 31.24 8.55 20.05
N VAL A 309 31.67 9.42 19.11
CA VAL A 309 30.96 9.61 17.83
C VAL A 309 31.15 8.40 16.93
N GLU A 310 32.35 7.81 16.91
CA GLU A 310 32.61 6.57 16.19
C GLU A 310 31.75 5.42 16.71
N ASP A 311 31.66 5.25 18.04
CA ASP A 311 30.79 4.25 18.66
C ASP A 311 29.30 4.50 18.35
N ILE A 312 28.84 5.75 18.33
CA ILE A 312 27.47 6.09 17.95
C ILE A 312 27.18 5.77 16.48
N LEU A 313 28.10 6.07 15.57
CA LEU A 313 27.97 5.70 14.14
C LEU A 313 27.90 4.19 13.98
N GLN A 314 28.76 3.44 14.66
CA GLN A 314 28.77 1.98 14.66
C GLN A 314 27.47 1.42 15.23
N TYR A 315 27.00 1.94 16.36
CA TYR A 315 25.73 1.55 16.98
C TYR A 315 24.57 1.73 16.01
N ARG A 316 24.47 2.89 15.34
CA ARG A 316 23.40 3.16 14.38
C ARG A 316 23.46 2.25 13.16
N ALA A 317 24.65 1.92 12.67
CA ALA A 317 24.84 0.98 11.58
C ALA A 317 24.35 -0.43 11.97
N TYR A 318 24.76 -0.95 13.12
CA TYR A 318 24.32 -2.24 13.63
C TYR A 318 22.83 -2.28 13.94
N GLN A 319 22.30 -1.20 14.54
CA GLN A 319 20.89 -1.07 14.82
C GLN A 319 20.04 -1.12 13.54
N LYS A 320 20.49 -0.44 12.49
CA LYS A 320 19.83 -0.46 11.18
C LYS A 320 19.86 -1.86 10.58
N LEU A 321 21.01 -2.54 10.57
CA LEU A 321 21.14 -3.91 10.09
C LEU A 321 20.19 -4.86 10.85
N ASN A 322 20.20 -4.81 12.17
CA ASN A 322 19.39 -5.71 13.00
C ASN A 322 17.88 -5.42 12.95
N SER A 323 17.47 -4.19 12.62
CA SER A 323 16.05 -3.81 12.55
C SER A 323 15.44 -3.97 11.16
N THR A 324 16.28 -3.98 10.12
CA THR A 324 15.83 -3.97 8.71
C THR A 324 15.98 -5.35 8.07
N TYR A 325 16.98 -6.11 8.48
CA TYR A 325 17.33 -7.43 7.96
C TYR A 325 17.29 -8.47 9.08
#